data_e606917a8af19850d5e49638d9a09fbc
#
_entry.id   e606917a8af19850d5e49638d9a09fbc
#
_cell.length_a   1.000
_cell.length_b   1.000
_cell.length_c   1.000
_cell.angle_alpha   90.00
_cell.angle_beta   90.00
_cell.angle_gamma   90.00
#
_symmetry.space_group_name_H-M   'P 1'
#
loop_
_entity.id
_entity.type
_entity.pdbx_description
1 polymer ?
#
loop_
_entity_poly.entity_id
_entity_poly.type
_entity_poly.pdbx_seq_one_letter_code
_entity_poly.pdbx_strand_id
1 'polypeptide(L)'
;MTTLLIAPQMQNASSTKLQIEELIEGLMASLPDPKGLTHEERRGIIARYSAVLEGNFIYWMTATYLSVQAEEARPILIDNLREEIADCHPAMLRRFAVAADSFPKDTDALAVNDELTNVRLFLGRMSGVQNLLTMAFFEGFIQRFMSYLADLAEARGSAERVYTDVHGVCDIAHTQGLFLALSAEMAVNPPEPGTDLLEGVDLLRTLIYKIVHYQAGKQPVA
;
A
#
# COMPACT_ATOMS: atom_id res chain seq x y z
N MET A 1 -21.37 27.29 23.78
CA MET A 1 -21.52 25.89 24.22
C MET A 1 -21.29 24.96 23.02
N THR A 2 -20.01 24.75 22.62
CA THR A 2 -19.69 23.98 21.39
C THR A 2 -18.48 23.03 21.61
N THR A 3 -18.31 22.53 22.84
CA THR A 3 -17.08 21.77 23.18
C THR A 3 -17.32 20.26 23.36
N LEU A 4 -18.49 19.72 23.05
CA LEU A 4 -18.86 18.32 23.38
C LEU A 4 -18.94 17.36 22.19
N LEU A 5 -18.75 17.82 20.94
CA LEU A 5 -18.84 16.96 19.75
C LEU A 5 -17.49 16.50 19.17
N ILE A 6 -16.38 17.04 19.67
CA ILE A 6 -15.04 16.70 19.14
C ILE A 6 -14.51 15.37 19.73
N ALA A 7 -14.85 15.03 20.95
CA ALA A 7 -14.30 13.87 21.65
C ALA A 7 -14.61 12.49 21.04
N PRO A 8 -15.84 12.19 20.56
CA PRO A 8 -16.13 10.86 19.98
C PRO A 8 -15.45 10.60 18.62
N GLN A 9 -15.28 11.63 17.81
CA GLN A 9 -14.66 11.50 16.48
C GLN A 9 -13.14 11.30 16.56
N MET A 10 -12.46 11.97 17.48
CA MET A 10 -11.04 11.76 17.74
C MET A 10 -10.74 10.37 18.33
N GLN A 11 -11.63 9.83 19.18
CA GLN A 11 -11.52 8.47 19.69
C GLN A 11 -11.68 7.43 18.57
N ASN A 12 -12.57 7.65 17.60
CA ASN A 12 -12.73 6.76 16.46
C ASN A 12 -11.48 6.74 15.56
N ALA A 13 -10.94 7.89 15.20
CA ALA A 13 -9.74 7.97 14.36
C ALA A 13 -8.52 7.29 15.03
N SER A 14 -8.35 7.47 16.35
CA SER A 14 -7.27 6.84 17.10
C SER A 14 -7.43 5.32 17.18
N SER A 15 -8.64 4.81 17.38
CA SER A 15 -8.91 3.36 17.41
C SER A 15 -8.70 2.73 16.01
N THR A 16 -9.10 3.43 14.95
CA THR A 16 -8.89 2.98 13.58
C THR A 16 -7.41 2.91 13.21
N LYS A 17 -6.61 3.90 13.65
CA LYS A 17 -5.17 3.86 13.46
C LYS A 17 -4.54 2.64 14.11
N LEU A 18 -4.86 2.36 15.38
CA LEU A 18 -4.36 1.17 16.09
C LEU A 18 -4.76 -0.12 15.37
N GLN A 19 -5.99 -0.21 14.89
CA GLN A 19 -6.46 -1.37 14.13
C GLN A 19 -5.68 -1.56 12.82
N ILE A 20 -5.39 -0.47 12.09
CA ILE A 20 -4.54 -0.52 10.89
C ILE A 20 -3.12 -1.00 11.23
N GLU A 21 -2.53 -0.48 12.31
CA GLU A 21 -1.21 -0.91 12.77
C GLU A 21 -1.17 -2.41 13.13
N GLU A 22 -2.18 -2.93 13.82
CA GLU A 22 -2.30 -4.36 14.13
C GLU A 22 -2.43 -5.22 12.86
N LEU A 23 -3.20 -4.77 11.87
CA LEU A 23 -3.34 -5.46 10.58
C LEU A 23 -2.03 -5.51 9.80
N ILE A 24 -1.25 -4.42 9.82
CA ILE A 24 0.08 -4.38 9.20
C ILE A 24 1.03 -5.34 9.92
N GLU A 25 1.09 -5.30 11.26
CA GLU A 25 1.93 -6.21 12.05
C GLU A 25 1.59 -7.68 11.77
N GLY A 26 0.30 -8.02 11.75
CA GLY A 26 -0.15 -9.37 11.42
C GLY A 26 0.26 -9.81 10.02
N LEU A 27 0.17 -8.90 9.03
CA LEU A 27 0.60 -9.19 7.66
C LEU A 27 2.12 -9.36 7.57
N MET A 28 2.91 -8.48 8.21
CA MET A 28 4.37 -8.60 8.26
C MET A 28 4.81 -9.91 8.93
N ALA A 29 4.16 -10.31 10.03
CA ALA A 29 4.45 -11.56 10.71
C ALA A 29 4.12 -12.82 9.87
N SER A 30 3.25 -12.70 8.87
CA SER A 30 2.89 -13.80 7.96
C SER A 30 3.85 -13.99 6.79
N LEU A 31 4.80 -13.07 6.59
CA LEU A 31 5.76 -13.16 5.49
C LEU A 31 6.69 -14.35 5.67
N PRO A 32 7.00 -15.11 4.61
CA PRO A 32 7.97 -16.19 4.68
C PRO A 32 9.38 -15.64 4.92
N ASP A 33 10.21 -16.38 5.66
CA ASP A 33 11.61 -16.01 5.86
C ASP A 33 12.32 -15.92 4.48
N PRO A 34 12.94 -14.79 4.11
CA PRO A 34 13.65 -14.63 2.85
C PRO A 34 14.72 -15.70 2.63
N LYS A 35 15.35 -16.20 3.69
CA LYS A 35 16.39 -17.23 3.63
C LYS A 35 15.83 -18.60 3.27
N GLY A 36 14.59 -18.90 3.66
CA GLY A 36 13.89 -20.15 3.36
C GLY A 36 13.35 -20.24 1.93
N LEU A 37 13.24 -19.12 1.24
CA LEU A 37 12.72 -19.06 -0.12
C LEU A 37 13.75 -19.54 -1.15
N THR A 38 13.27 -20.19 -2.21
CA THR A 38 14.08 -20.52 -3.39
C THR A 38 14.42 -19.25 -4.18
N HIS A 39 15.41 -19.36 -5.07
CA HIS A 39 15.80 -18.26 -5.96
C HIS A 39 14.63 -17.76 -6.82
N GLU A 40 13.80 -18.67 -7.33
CA GLU A 40 12.65 -18.33 -8.18
C GLU A 40 11.50 -17.73 -7.38
N GLU A 41 11.26 -18.15 -6.15
CA GLU A 41 10.27 -17.54 -5.29
C GLU A 41 10.62 -16.09 -4.96
N ARG A 42 11.90 -15.80 -4.61
CA ARG A 42 12.39 -14.43 -4.41
C ARG A 42 12.20 -13.58 -5.65
N ARG A 43 12.61 -14.11 -6.83
CA ARG A 43 12.39 -13.45 -8.11
C ARG A 43 10.91 -13.10 -8.31
N GLY A 44 10.05 -14.09 -8.11
CA GLY A 44 8.61 -13.93 -8.34
C GLY A 44 7.97 -12.89 -7.42
N ILE A 45 8.37 -12.81 -6.16
CA ILE A 45 7.86 -11.79 -5.22
C ILE A 45 8.26 -10.39 -5.70
N ILE A 46 9.54 -10.16 -6.00
CA ILE A 46 10.02 -8.85 -6.48
C ILE A 46 9.33 -8.48 -7.79
N ALA A 47 9.20 -9.42 -8.72
CA ALA A 47 8.59 -9.19 -10.03
C ALA A 47 7.09 -8.83 -9.91
N ARG A 48 6.31 -9.58 -9.13
CA ARG A 48 4.88 -9.29 -8.93
C ARG A 48 4.66 -7.98 -8.19
N TYR A 49 5.47 -7.70 -7.16
CA TYR A 49 5.45 -6.42 -6.47
C TYR A 49 5.70 -5.26 -7.46
N SER A 50 6.73 -5.37 -8.29
CA SER A 50 7.05 -4.35 -9.30
C SER A 50 5.95 -4.21 -10.35
N ALA A 51 5.36 -5.31 -10.82
CA ALA A 51 4.24 -5.28 -11.77
C ALA A 51 3.01 -4.55 -11.21
N VAL A 52 2.78 -4.66 -9.90
CA VAL A 52 1.69 -3.95 -9.22
C VAL A 52 2.03 -2.47 -9.03
N LEU A 53 3.20 -2.15 -8.48
CA LEU A 53 3.47 -0.79 -7.97
C LEU A 53 3.89 0.20 -9.05
N GLU A 54 4.61 -0.22 -10.09
CA GLU A 54 5.24 0.68 -11.07
C GLU A 54 4.31 1.72 -11.69
N GLY A 55 3.03 1.42 -11.85
CA GLY A 55 2.08 2.36 -12.44
C GLY A 55 0.82 2.58 -11.61
N ASN A 56 0.59 1.78 -10.56
CA ASN A 56 -0.68 1.81 -9.86
C ASN A 56 -0.70 2.73 -8.66
N PHE A 57 0.41 2.92 -7.97
CA PHE A 57 0.44 3.74 -6.77
C PHE A 57 -0.01 5.18 -7.06
N ILE A 58 0.55 5.81 -8.07
CA ILE A 58 0.15 7.16 -8.52
C ILE A 58 -1.34 7.21 -8.88
N TYR A 59 -1.85 6.17 -9.56
CA TYR A 59 -3.27 6.06 -9.87
C TYR A 59 -4.13 5.97 -8.59
N TRP A 60 -3.74 5.14 -7.62
CA TRP A 60 -4.48 4.98 -6.36
C TRP A 60 -4.48 6.26 -5.52
N MET A 61 -3.33 6.92 -5.41
CA MET A 61 -3.21 8.18 -4.71
C MET A 61 -4.01 9.28 -5.41
N THR A 62 -4.02 9.31 -6.75
CA THR A 62 -4.84 10.24 -7.53
C THR A 62 -6.35 10.00 -7.31
N ALA A 63 -6.79 8.73 -7.31
CA ALA A 63 -8.18 8.39 -7.02
C ALA A 63 -8.57 8.83 -5.60
N THR A 64 -7.68 8.65 -4.63
CA THR A 64 -7.87 9.11 -3.25
C THR A 64 -7.97 10.64 -3.19
N TYR A 65 -7.08 11.37 -3.85
CA TYR A 65 -7.13 12.84 -3.94
C TYR A 65 -8.45 13.35 -4.51
N LEU A 66 -8.95 12.71 -5.57
CA LEU A 66 -10.21 13.10 -6.21
C LEU A 66 -11.43 12.76 -5.36
N SER A 67 -11.34 11.79 -4.45
CA SER A 67 -12.46 11.33 -3.63
C SER A 67 -12.66 12.15 -2.35
N VAL A 68 -11.64 12.88 -1.86
CA VAL A 68 -11.74 13.64 -0.61
C VAL A 68 -12.47 14.96 -0.80
N GLN A 69 -13.27 15.32 0.20
CA GLN A 69 -14.02 16.58 0.25
C GLN A 69 -13.36 17.61 1.17
N ALA A 70 -12.63 17.15 2.20
CA ALA A 70 -11.93 18.03 3.13
C ALA A 70 -10.81 18.81 2.43
N GLU A 71 -10.87 20.13 2.50
CA GLU A 71 -9.85 21.00 1.90
C GLU A 71 -8.47 20.82 2.57
N GLU A 72 -8.44 20.49 3.85
CA GLU A 72 -7.23 20.22 4.62
C GLU A 72 -6.54 18.90 4.21
N ALA A 73 -7.28 17.93 3.68
CA ALA A 73 -6.73 16.67 3.20
C ALA A 73 -5.98 16.81 1.87
N ARG A 74 -6.43 17.71 1.00
CA ARG A 74 -5.92 17.84 -0.38
C ARG A 74 -4.44 18.17 -0.48
N PRO A 75 -3.89 19.17 0.26
CA PRO A 75 -2.46 19.47 0.18
C PRO A 75 -1.59 18.30 0.60
N ILE A 76 -2.01 17.52 1.60
CA ILE A 76 -1.28 16.33 2.06
C ILE A 76 -1.14 15.31 0.92
N LEU A 77 -2.25 15.02 0.23
CA LEU A 77 -2.27 14.08 -0.89
C LEU A 77 -1.50 14.58 -2.12
N ILE A 78 -1.57 15.90 -2.39
CA ILE A 78 -0.81 16.52 -3.48
C ILE A 78 0.68 16.49 -3.23
N ASP A 79 1.12 16.71 -1.99
CA ASP A 79 2.55 16.68 -1.66
C ASP A 79 3.11 15.27 -1.82
N ASN A 80 2.41 14.23 -1.35
CA ASN A 80 2.77 12.83 -1.59
C ASN A 80 2.85 12.53 -3.11
N LEU A 81 1.83 12.90 -3.89
CA LEU A 81 1.84 12.72 -5.35
C LEU A 81 3.00 13.44 -6.05
N ARG A 82 3.37 14.63 -5.58
CA ARG A 82 4.50 15.39 -6.14
C ARG A 82 5.82 14.69 -5.90
N GLU A 83 6.05 14.16 -4.71
CA GLU A 83 7.26 13.39 -4.39
C GLU A 83 7.34 12.15 -5.29
N GLU A 84 6.26 11.38 -5.42
CA GLU A 84 6.22 10.20 -6.29
C GLU A 84 6.60 10.50 -7.74
N ILE A 85 6.12 11.63 -8.26
CA ILE A 85 6.34 12.00 -9.67
C ILE A 85 7.70 12.69 -9.85
N ALA A 86 8.05 13.66 -8.98
CA ALA A 86 9.26 14.46 -9.11
C ALA A 86 10.53 13.63 -8.90
N ASP A 87 10.50 12.72 -7.93
CA ASP A 87 11.63 11.86 -7.58
C ASP A 87 11.66 10.58 -8.41
N CYS A 88 10.68 10.42 -9.32
CA CYS A 88 10.61 9.30 -10.26
C CYS A 88 10.62 7.92 -9.55
N HIS A 89 9.85 7.74 -8.48
CA HIS A 89 9.78 6.50 -7.71
C HIS A 89 9.49 5.25 -8.58
N PRO A 90 8.61 5.29 -9.60
CA PRO A 90 8.44 4.16 -10.52
C PRO A 90 9.73 3.76 -11.23
N ALA A 91 10.59 4.72 -11.59
CA ALA A 91 11.87 4.42 -12.21
C ALA A 91 12.90 3.86 -11.23
N MET A 92 12.83 4.26 -9.93
CA MET A 92 13.63 3.63 -8.87
C MET A 92 13.26 2.17 -8.70
N LEU A 93 11.95 1.86 -8.62
CA LEU A 93 11.45 0.49 -8.53
C LEU A 93 11.88 -0.36 -9.73
N ARG A 94 11.81 0.19 -10.93
CA ARG A 94 12.27 -0.51 -12.14
C ARG A 94 13.76 -0.85 -12.07
N ARG A 95 14.62 0.10 -11.65
CA ARG A 95 16.06 -0.14 -11.47
C ARG A 95 16.32 -1.22 -10.43
N PHE A 96 15.61 -1.17 -9.31
CA PHE A 96 15.69 -2.17 -8.25
C PHE A 96 15.35 -3.57 -8.76
N ALA A 97 14.25 -3.73 -9.49
CA ALA A 97 13.84 -5.02 -10.04
C ALA A 97 14.83 -5.55 -11.09
N VAL A 98 15.36 -4.68 -11.94
CA VAL A 98 16.39 -5.05 -12.95
C VAL A 98 17.69 -5.48 -12.27
N ALA A 99 18.16 -4.72 -11.27
CA ALA A 99 19.38 -5.05 -10.55
C ALA A 99 19.29 -6.38 -9.77
N ALA A 100 18.10 -6.75 -9.32
CA ALA A 100 17.81 -8.05 -8.69
C ALA A 100 17.52 -9.17 -9.70
N ASP A 101 17.71 -8.97 -11.01
CA ASP A 101 17.32 -9.92 -12.08
C ASP A 101 15.88 -10.43 -11.88
N SER A 102 14.97 -9.49 -11.58
CA SER A 102 13.58 -9.77 -11.19
C SER A 102 12.59 -8.86 -11.92
N PHE A 103 12.94 -8.37 -13.10
CA PHE A 103 12.03 -7.55 -13.90
C PHE A 103 10.76 -8.35 -14.23
N PRO A 104 9.55 -7.74 -14.10
CA PRO A 104 8.29 -8.42 -14.33
C PRO A 104 8.16 -9.00 -15.74
N LYS A 105 7.65 -10.23 -15.82
CA LYS A 105 7.16 -10.85 -17.06
C LYS A 105 5.64 -10.78 -17.10
N ASP A 106 5.03 -11.00 -18.26
CA ASP A 106 3.58 -11.02 -18.41
C ASP A 106 2.91 -12.00 -17.43
N THR A 107 3.54 -13.15 -17.18
CA THR A 107 3.05 -14.15 -16.24
C THR A 107 3.03 -13.64 -14.79
N ASP A 108 3.94 -12.76 -14.41
CA ASP A 108 3.97 -12.15 -13.07
C ASP A 108 2.84 -11.13 -12.92
N ALA A 109 2.58 -10.32 -13.95
CA ALA A 109 1.48 -9.36 -13.97
C ALA A 109 0.12 -10.07 -13.97
N LEU A 110 -0.05 -11.10 -14.79
CA LEU A 110 -1.28 -11.90 -14.86
C LEU A 110 -1.59 -12.61 -13.54
N ALA A 111 -0.56 -13.02 -12.81
CA ALA A 111 -0.72 -13.73 -11.53
C ALA A 111 -1.44 -12.91 -10.45
N VAL A 112 -1.42 -11.58 -10.54
CA VAL A 112 -1.99 -10.65 -9.56
C VAL A 112 -3.08 -9.75 -10.16
N ASN A 113 -3.46 -9.98 -11.41
CA ASN A 113 -4.35 -9.09 -12.16
C ASN A 113 -5.75 -8.95 -11.54
N ASP A 114 -6.32 -10.04 -11.05
CA ASP A 114 -7.68 -10.04 -10.53
C ASP A 114 -7.75 -9.25 -9.20
N GLU A 115 -6.80 -9.50 -8.30
CA GLU A 115 -6.70 -8.79 -7.02
C GLU A 115 -6.37 -7.30 -7.25
N LEU A 116 -5.49 -6.99 -8.19
CA LEU A 116 -5.19 -5.62 -8.60
C LEU A 116 -6.42 -4.91 -9.17
N THR A 117 -7.20 -5.61 -9.99
CA THR A 117 -8.45 -5.08 -10.57
C THR A 117 -9.47 -4.77 -9.47
N ASN A 118 -9.62 -5.65 -8.47
CA ASN A 118 -10.52 -5.42 -7.35
C ASN A 118 -10.15 -4.16 -6.55
N VAL A 119 -8.86 -3.95 -6.27
CA VAL A 119 -8.38 -2.71 -5.62
C VAL A 119 -8.71 -1.47 -6.47
N ARG A 120 -8.45 -1.52 -7.77
CA ARG A 120 -8.76 -0.39 -8.68
C ARG A 120 -10.24 -0.06 -8.71
N LEU A 121 -11.10 -1.08 -8.81
CA LEU A 121 -12.55 -0.90 -8.82
C LEU A 121 -13.05 -0.33 -7.48
N PHE A 122 -12.48 -0.77 -6.38
CA PHE A 122 -12.80 -0.26 -5.06
C PHE A 122 -12.48 1.23 -4.93
N LEU A 123 -11.23 1.63 -5.20
CA LEU A 123 -10.81 3.03 -5.14
C LEU A 123 -11.60 3.91 -6.11
N GLY A 124 -12.02 3.35 -7.25
CA GLY A 124 -12.88 4.02 -8.23
C GLY A 124 -14.31 4.32 -7.75
N ARG A 125 -14.76 3.76 -6.59
CA ARG A 125 -16.04 4.12 -5.96
C ARG A 125 -16.03 5.54 -5.38
N MET A 126 -14.84 6.14 -5.25
CA MET A 126 -14.65 7.54 -4.83
C MET A 126 -15.15 7.84 -3.41
N SER A 127 -15.00 6.91 -2.49
CA SER A 127 -15.27 7.13 -1.06
C SER A 127 -14.00 7.66 -0.36
N GLY A 128 -13.99 8.94 0.02
CA GLY A 128 -12.83 9.62 0.59
C GLY A 128 -12.27 8.93 1.83
N VAL A 129 -13.13 8.63 2.81
CA VAL A 129 -12.71 7.96 4.06
C VAL A 129 -12.14 6.57 3.81
N GLN A 130 -12.84 5.74 3.00
CA GLN A 130 -12.38 4.38 2.71
C GLN A 130 -11.08 4.38 1.89
N ASN A 131 -10.95 5.29 0.91
CA ASN A 131 -9.73 5.42 0.11
C ASN A 131 -8.55 5.87 0.98
N LEU A 132 -8.74 6.84 1.88
CA LEU A 132 -7.70 7.29 2.80
C LEU A 132 -7.25 6.16 3.75
N LEU A 133 -8.18 5.38 4.29
CA LEU A 133 -7.83 4.21 5.12
C LEU A 133 -7.03 3.17 4.35
N THR A 134 -7.45 2.90 3.13
CA THR A 134 -6.77 1.96 2.23
C THR A 134 -5.35 2.41 1.94
N MET A 135 -5.14 3.69 1.64
CA MET A 135 -3.82 4.24 1.37
C MET A 135 -2.95 4.36 2.62
N ALA A 136 -3.53 4.73 3.78
CA ALA A 136 -2.79 4.76 5.04
C ALA A 136 -2.30 3.37 5.47
N PHE A 137 -3.12 2.33 5.27
CA PHE A 137 -2.67 0.95 5.44
C PHE A 137 -1.53 0.60 4.48
N PHE A 138 -1.68 0.95 3.21
CA PHE A 138 -0.72 0.59 2.18
C PHE A 138 0.65 1.23 2.42
N GLU A 139 0.71 2.54 2.65
CA GLU A 139 1.95 3.27 2.96
C GLU A 139 2.63 2.74 4.22
N GLY A 140 1.85 2.52 5.29
CA GLY A 140 2.37 1.95 6.52
C GLY A 140 2.89 0.52 6.36
N PHE A 141 2.30 -0.26 5.46
CA PHE A 141 2.82 -1.58 5.09
C PHE A 141 4.09 -1.46 4.27
N ILE A 142 4.12 -0.64 3.20
CA ILE A 142 5.29 -0.46 2.33
C ILE A 142 6.50 -0.04 3.14
N GLN A 143 6.38 0.94 4.02
CA GLN A 143 7.45 1.38 4.90
C GLN A 143 8.14 0.22 5.63
N ARG A 144 7.35 -0.72 6.18
CA ARG A 144 7.89 -1.89 6.90
C ARG A 144 8.34 -3.02 5.97
N PHE A 145 7.72 -3.14 4.80
CA PHE A 145 8.04 -4.16 3.80
C PHE A 145 9.36 -3.89 3.09
N MET A 146 9.88 -2.66 3.11
CA MET A 146 11.11 -2.30 2.40
C MET A 146 12.33 -3.10 2.85
N SER A 147 12.49 -3.36 4.14
CA SER A 147 13.59 -4.21 4.63
C SER A 147 13.48 -5.64 4.10
N TYR A 148 12.27 -6.21 4.12
CA TYR A 148 12.01 -7.54 3.57
C TYR A 148 12.31 -7.62 2.07
N LEU A 149 11.89 -6.61 1.31
CA LEU A 149 12.13 -6.53 -0.13
C LEU A 149 13.63 -6.40 -0.44
N ALA A 150 14.37 -5.62 0.37
CA ALA A 150 15.83 -5.49 0.27
C ALA A 150 16.54 -6.82 0.53
N ASP A 151 16.12 -7.58 1.55
CA ASP A 151 16.68 -8.89 1.87
C ASP A 151 16.45 -9.90 0.72
N LEU A 152 15.29 -9.86 0.07
CA LEU A 152 15.03 -10.68 -1.12
C LEU A 152 15.99 -10.33 -2.27
N ALA A 153 16.22 -9.03 -2.52
CA ALA A 153 17.11 -8.59 -3.59
C ALA A 153 18.59 -8.91 -3.28
N GLU A 154 19.02 -8.71 -2.04
CA GLU A 154 20.37 -9.08 -1.60
C GLU A 154 20.63 -10.59 -1.74
N ALA A 155 19.67 -11.43 -1.35
CA ALA A 155 19.73 -12.88 -1.51
C ALA A 155 19.73 -13.32 -2.99
N ARG A 156 19.45 -12.43 -3.92
CA ARG A 156 19.62 -12.60 -5.37
C ARG A 156 20.91 -11.99 -5.92
N GLY A 157 21.74 -11.41 -5.05
CA GLY A 157 23.03 -10.81 -5.41
C GLY A 157 22.95 -9.33 -5.82
N SER A 158 21.81 -8.66 -5.61
CA SER A 158 21.66 -7.22 -5.86
C SER A 158 22.22 -6.40 -4.71
N ALA A 159 22.94 -5.31 -5.03
CA ALA A 159 23.35 -4.27 -4.08
C ALA A 159 22.54 -2.97 -4.25
N GLU A 160 21.55 -2.96 -5.15
CA GLU A 160 20.69 -1.79 -5.38
C GLU A 160 19.69 -1.63 -4.24
N ARG A 161 19.75 -0.50 -3.53
CA ARG A 161 18.91 -0.24 -2.35
C ARG A 161 18.20 1.12 -2.39
N VAL A 162 18.44 1.92 -3.42
CA VAL A 162 17.88 3.30 -3.47
C VAL A 162 16.37 3.29 -3.28
N TYR A 163 15.64 2.40 -3.97
CA TYR A 163 14.20 2.30 -3.84
C TYR A 163 13.76 1.95 -2.40
N THR A 164 14.37 0.93 -1.82
CA THR A 164 14.00 0.46 -0.47
C THR A 164 14.42 1.42 0.64
N ASP A 165 15.56 2.10 0.48
CA ASP A 165 16.06 3.05 1.46
C ASP A 165 15.23 4.34 1.48
N VAL A 166 14.81 4.84 0.30
CA VAL A 166 13.94 6.02 0.19
C VAL A 166 12.57 5.73 0.83
N HIS A 167 11.88 4.66 0.42
CA HIS A 167 10.53 4.36 0.92
C HIS A 167 10.52 3.89 2.39
N GLY A 168 11.59 3.29 2.88
CA GLY A 168 11.73 2.97 4.30
C GLY A 168 11.72 4.20 5.22
N VAL A 169 11.95 5.39 4.67
CA VAL A 169 12.01 6.66 5.43
C VAL A 169 10.85 7.59 5.07
N CYS A 170 10.59 7.88 3.79
CA CYS A 170 9.58 8.86 3.40
C CYS A 170 8.16 8.40 3.77
N ASP A 171 7.85 7.10 3.66
CA ASP A 171 6.51 6.57 3.93
C ASP A 171 6.08 6.69 5.41
N ILE A 172 7.01 6.99 6.32
CA ILE A 172 6.67 7.35 7.71
C ILE A 172 5.87 8.66 7.74
N ALA A 173 6.35 9.68 7.03
CA ALA A 173 5.70 10.98 6.96
C ALA A 173 4.40 10.90 6.15
N HIS A 174 4.41 10.16 5.05
CA HIS A 174 3.23 9.92 4.21
C HIS A 174 2.11 9.24 5.01
N THR A 175 2.40 8.15 5.71
CA THR A 175 1.42 7.45 6.56
C THR A 175 0.82 8.38 7.62
N GLN A 176 1.64 9.20 8.30
CA GLN A 176 1.15 10.17 9.28
C GLN A 176 0.26 11.23 8.63
N GLY A 177 0.65 11.74 7.48
CA GLY A 177 -0.13 12.67 6.67
C GLY A 177 -1.50 12.10 6.29
N LEU A 178 -1.55 10.85 5.83
CA LEU A 178 -2.80 10.18 5.47
C LEU A 178 -3.75 10.01 6.66
N PHE A 179 -3.27 9.75 7.88
CA PHE A 179 -4.11 9.74 9.08
C PHE A 179 -4.62 11.13 9.46
N LEU A 180 -3.84 12.20 9.22
CA LEU A 180 -4.32 13.56 9.38
C LEU A 180 -5.41 13.90 8.36
N ALA A 181 -5.18 13.56 7.09
CA ALA A 181 -6.17 13.72 6.01
C ALA A 181 -7.46 12.93 6.31
N LEU A 182 -7.34 11.70 6.82
CA LEU A 182 -8.47 10.88 7.25
C LEU A 182 -9.28 11.56 8.35
N SER A 183 -8.61 12.13 9.35
CA SER A 183 -9.30 12.82 10.44
C SER A 183 -10.07 14.04 9.94
N ALA A 184 -9.50 14.80 8.99
CA ALA A 184 -10.17 15.93 8.36
C ALA A 184 -11.36 15.47 7.51
N GLU A 185 -11.20 14.42 6.70
CA GLU A 185 -12.28 13.88 5.85
C GLU A 185 -13.44 13.33 6.69
N MET A 186 -13.16 12.59 7.75
CA MET A 186 -14.21 12.08 8.67
C MET A 186 -15.00 13.20 9.36
N ALA A 187 -14.39 14.38 9.55
CA ALA A 187 -15.09 15.52 10.13
C ALA A 187 -16.07 16.20 9.15
N VAL A 188 -15.75 16.19 7.86
CA VAL A 188 -16.53 16.86 6.79
C VAL A 188 -17.51 15.90 6.14
N ASN A 189 -17.08 14.67 5.89
CA ASN A 189 -17.81 13.66 5.14
C ASN A 189 -17.74 12.31 5.88
N PRO A 190 -18.41 12.18 7.05
CA PRO A 190 -18.39 10.94 7.82
C PRO A 190 -19.03 9.79 7.01
N PRO A 191 -18.50 8.56 7.14
CA PRO A 191 -19.09 7.41 6.46
C PRO A 191 -20.50 7.12 6.97
N GLU A 192 -21.33 6.58 6.08
CA GLU A 192 -22.67 6.12 6.45
C GLU A 192 -22.62 5.00 7.50
N PRO A 193 -23.61 4.95 8.43
CA PRO A 193 -23.69 3.87 9.40
C PRO A 193 -23.73 2.49 8.74
N GLY A 194 -22.85 1.59 9.18
CA GLY A 194 -22.73 0.24 8.63
C GLY A 194 -21.82 0.12 7.42
N THR A 195 -21.15 1.19 7.00
CA THR A 195 -20.09 1.12 5.98
C THR A 195 -18.93 0.25 6.48
N ASP A 196 -18.53 -0.72 5.68
CA ASP A 196 -17.30 -1.47 5.94
C ASP A 196 -16.09 -0.58 5.62
N LEU A 197 -15.48 -0.05 6.66
CA LEU A 197 -14.32 0.85 6.54
C LEU A 197 -13.04 0.10 6.12
N LEU A 198 -12.98 -1.20 6.33
CA LEU A 198 -11.78 -2.00 6.08
C LEU A 198 -11.84 -2.78 4.76
N GLU A 199 -12.93 -2.70 3.99
CA GLU A 199 -13.06 -3.42 2.72
C GLU A 199 -11.84 -3.22 1.81
N GLY A 200 -11.38 -1.97 1.62
CA GLY A 200 -10.21 -1.67 0.80
C GLY A 200 -8.89 -2.18 1.38
N VAL A 201 -8.78 -2.20 2.71
CA VAL A 201 -7.63 -2.78 3.42
C VAL A 201 -7.57 -4.29 3.20
N ASP A 202 -8.71 -4.98 3.28
CA ASP A 202 -8.78 -6.43 3.05
C ASP A 202 -8.49 -6.81 1.59
N LEU A 203 -8.91 -5.98 0.63
CA LEU A 203 -8.55 -6.16 -0.78
C LEU A 203 -7.03 -6.00 -0.98
N LEU A 204 -6.40 -4.99 -0.37
CA LEU A 204 -4.94 -4.82 -0.43
C LEU A 204 -4.20 -5.98 0.27
N ARG A 205 -4.67 -6.44 1.42
CA ARG A 205 -4.10 -7.62 2.11
C ARG A 205 -4.14 -8.85 1.21
N THR A 206 -5.26 -9.06 0.52
CA THR A 206 -5.41 -10.17 -0.44
C THR A 206 -4.43 -10.04 -1.61
N LEU A 207 -4.27 -8.84 -2.16
CA LEU A 207 -3.29 -8.56 -3.21
C LEU A 207 -1.86 -8.81 -2.73
N ILE A 208 -1.48 -8.32 -1.55
CA ILE A 208 -0.15 -8.52 -0.98
C ILE A 208 0.11 -10.00 -0.71
N TYR A 209 -0.87 -10.71 -0.15
CA TYR A 209 -0.79 -12.16 0.03
C TYR A 209 -0.52 -12.88 -1.29
N LYS A 210 -1.22 -12.48 -2.36
CA LYS A 210 -1.01 -13.04 -3.70
C LYS A 210 0.37 -12.71 -4.27
N ILE A 211 0.88 -11.50 -4.06
CA ILE A 211 2.25 -11.11 -4.45
C ILE A 211 3.27 -12.06 -3.81
N VAL A 212 3.12 -12.34 -2.52
CA VAL A 212 4.11 -13.09 -1.74
C VAL A 212 3.98 -14.60 -1.93
N HIS A 213 2.74 -15.14 -1.86
CA HIS A 213 2.50 -16.58 -1.79
C HIS A 213 2.08 -17.24 -3.10
N TYR A 214 2.14 -16.52 -4.25
CA TYR A 214 1.80 -17.12 -5.53
C TYR A 214 2.72 -18.29 -5.88
N GLN A 215 2.12 -19.43 -6.16
CA GLN A 215 2.83 -20.63 -6.65
C GLN A 215 2.30 -20.98 -8.06
N ALA A 216 3.18 -20.88 -9.06
CA ALA A 216 2.85 -21.28 -10.42
C ALA A 216 2.44 -22.76 -10.46
N GLY A 217 1.26 -23.05 -11.01
CA GLY A 217 0.78 -24.43 -11.19
C GLY A 217 -0.06 -25.01 -10.05
N LYS A 218 -0.24 -24.32 -8.93
CA LYS A 218 -1.26 -24.68 -7.92
C LYS A 218 -2.49 -23.80 -8.15
N GLN A 219 -3.54 -24.36 -8.79
CA GLN A 219 -4.87 -23.73 -8.73
C GLN A 219 -5.31 -23.68 -7.26
N PRO A 220 -6.00 -22.58 -6.82
CA PRO A 220 -6.65 -22.60 -5.54
C PRO A 220 -7.60 -23.80 -5.49
N VAL A 221 -7.47 -24.63 -4.48
CA VAL A 221 -8.48 -25.66 -4.19
C VAL A 221 -9.75 -24.89 -3.85
N ALA A 222 -10.77 -25.06 -4.69
CA ALA A 222 -12.09 -24.43 -4.57
C ALA A 222 -12.80 -24.84 -3.29
#